data_b4d4c34576d2691a6b2ade08f6f472d1
#
_entry.id   b4d4c34576d2691a6b2ade08f6f472d1
#
_cell.length_a   1.000
_cell.length_b   1.000
_cell.length_c   1.000
_cell.angle_alpha   90.00
_cell.angle_beta   90.00
_cell.angle_gamma   90.00
#
_symmetry.space_group_name_H-M   'P 1'
#
loop_
_entity.id
_entity.type
_entity.pdbx_description
1 polymer ?
#
loop_
_entity_poly.entity_id
_entity_poly.type
_entity_poly.pdbx_seq_one_letter_code
_entity_poly.pdbx_strand_id
1 'polypeptide(L)'
;MQPRILARSQHTLSRKQIDPEALRVLYKLRGAGFKGFLVGGGVRDLLLERKPKDFDIGTDASPQQVKKLFRNCFIIGRRFRLCHVRFGNKVVEVATFRRKAEPEEGDTIVKRDNTFGTPEEDAFRRDFTINALFYDIADFAIIDYTGGIEDLEAKRVRVIGNPDDRFREDPVRMMRAVAIACRLGFEIDREAQESIRAHRGEIVKSSHVRILDEIYKILRQGSARLTFEQLHKMGLLAYIFPEAHKALSRGDKGLLETLTSLDAYRKKSGSDAVLSNAVLIAHLLPPLGIPLSVGFRGRATRRPFVDEQGPGDFELDPEDVREEVDIATEIPISLPFARRDVERLSLLAAVGSKLHRTDLSPHAERNLSYKPYFQEALLLAEIHGMDPDAVGRWRSVAQSAEAARPVETRAPDVPADGKPGSEAHPRRLSPGADPAKRPVRRRSRRRAGPPRGSAV
;
A
#
# COMPACT_ATOMS: atom_id res chain seq x y z
N MET A 1 -18.72 -8.01 28.34
CA MET A 1 -17.68 -8.90 28.93
C MET A 1 -16.58 -8.04 29.52
N GLN A 2 -16.06 -8.31 30.72
CA GLN A 2 -14.92 -7.52 31.19
C GLN A 2 -13.68 -7.90 30.38
N PRO A 3 -12.86 -6.94 29.95
CA PRO A 3 -11.66 -7.23 29.18
C PRO A 3 -10.65 -7.99 30.04
N ARG A 4 -9.92 -8.94 29.42
CA ARG A 4 -8.73 -9.52 30.03
C ARG A 4 -7.60 -8.50 29.95
N ILE A 5 -7.03 -8.15 31.10
CA ILE A 5 -5.93 -7.20 31.19
C ILE A 5 -4.67 -7.96 31.64
N LEU A 6 -3.63 -7.94 30.81
CA LEU A 6 -2.31 -8.42 31.21
C LEU A 6 -1.47 -7.23 31.71
N ALA A 7 -1.14 -7.26 33.00
CA ALA A 7 -0.26 -6.28 33.59
C ALA A 7 1.17 -6.41 33.02
N ARG A 8 1.98 -5.36 33.18
CA ARG A 8 3.35 -5.31 32.63
C ARG A 8 4.22 -6.52 33.02
N SER A 9 4.01 -7.12 34.17
CA SER A 9 4.75 -8.30 34.65
C SER A 9 4.33 -9.61 33.99
N GLN A 10 3.23 -9.62 33.24
CA GLN A 10 2.63 -10.83 32.66
C GLN A 10 2.92 -10.99 31.16
N HIS A 11 3.70 -10.11 30.55
CA HIS A 11 4.05 -10.18 29.13
C HIS A 11 5.46 -9.64 28.85
N THR A 12 6.05 -10.02 27.71
CA THR A 12 7.41 -9.67 27.30
C THR A 12 7.50 -8.33 26.55
N LEU A 13 6.40 -7.79 26.05
CA LEU A 13 6.39 -6.57 25.24
C LEU A 13 7.04 -5.40 25.99
N SER A 14 8.04 -4.77 25.37
CA SER A 14 8.77 -3.63 25.92
C SER A 14 8.67 -2.42 25.01
N ARG A 15 8.59 -1.21 25.59
CA ARG A 15 8.67 0.07 24.85
C ARG A 15 9.89 0.18 23.95
N LYS A 16 11.00 -0.48 24.32
CA LYS A 16 12.25 -0.49 23.51
C LYS A 16 12.06 -1.17 22.14
N GLN A 17 11.02 -1.99 21.98
CA GLN A 17 10.69 -2.68 20.75
C GLN A 17 9.75 -1.87 19.86
N ILE A 18 9.17 -0.78 20.38
CA ILE A 18 8.24 0.09 19.65
C ILE A 18 9.04 1.18 18.95
N ASP A 19 8.64 1.51 17.72
CA ASP A 19 9.26 2.58 16.95
C ASP A 19 9.23 3.92 17.73
N PRO A 20 10.35 4.65 17.83
CA PRO A 20 10.41 5.92 18.58
C PRO A 20 9.39 6.96 18.11
N GLU A 21 9.05 6.99 16.81
CA GLU A 21 8.08 7.93 16.27
C GLU A 21 6.64 7.55 16.69
N ALA A 22 6.33 6.25 16.72
CA ALA A 22 5.05 5.76 17.25
C ALA A 22 4.91 6.09 18.74
N LEU A 23 5.96 5.90 19.54
CA LEU A 23 5.99 6.31 20.95
C LEU A 23 5.77 7.81 21.11
N ARG A 24 6.42 8.64 20.28
CA ARG A 24 6.24 10.10 20.27
C ARG A 24 4.79 10.49 20.03
N VAL A 25 4.12 9.82 19.08
CA VAL A 25 2.69 10.05 18.81
C VAL A 25 1.84 9.67 20.01
N LEU A 26 2.04 8.48 20.58
CA LEU A 26 1.30 7.99 21.75
C LEU A 26 1.43 8.95 22.95
N TYR A 27 2.66 9.34 23.30
CA TYR A 27 2.87 10.27 24.42
C TYR A 27 2.26 11.63 24.17
N LYS A 28 2.27 12.12 22.92
CA LYS A 28 1.68 13.43 22.60
C LYS A 28 0.15 13.41 22.65
N LEU A 29 -0.48 12.33 22.20
CA LEU A 29 -1.93 12.13 22.37
C LEU A 29 -2.31 12.14 23.85
N ARG A 30 -1.59 11.35 24.66
CA ARG A 30 -1.82 11.28 26.09
C ARG A 30 -1.59 12.60 26.80
N GLY A 31 -0.53 13.34 26.49
CA GLY A 31 -0.24 14.66 27.05
C GLY A 31 -1.31 15.70 26.71
N ALA A 32 -2.10 15.49 25.65
CA ALA A 32 -3.23 16.30 25.28
C ALA A 32 -4.57 15.82 25.89
N GLY A 33 -4.54 14.80 26.77
CA GLY A 33 -5.71 14.26 27.46
C GLY A 33 -6.51 13.21 26.68
N PHE A 34 -5.98 12.71 25.53
CA PHE A 34 -6.61 11.67 24.75
C PHE A 34 -6.09 10.28 25.13
N LYS A 35 -6.94 9.26 24.98
CA LYS A 35 -6.50 7.87 24.99
C LYS A 35 -5.67 7.60 23.74
N GLY A 36 -4.59 6.83 23.88
CA GLY A 36 -3.77 6.39 22.77
C GLY A 36 -3.23 5.02 23.06
N PHE A 37 -3.54 4.06 22.21
CA PHE A 37 -3.09 2.67 22.30
C PHE A 37 -2.33 2.28 21.05
N LEU A 38 -1.26 1.50 21.22
CA LEU A 38 -0.76 0.70 20.11
C LEU A 38 -1.77 -0.43 19.87
N VAL A 39 -2.13 -0.71 18.61
CA VAL A 39 -3.23 -1.63 18.30
C VAL A 39 -2.88 -2.59 17.17
N GLY A 40 -3.64 -3.66 17.08
CA GLY A 40 -3.66 -4.52 15.90
C GLY A 40 -2.44 -5.42 15.74
N GLY A 41 -2.01 -5.57 14.49
CA GLY A 41 -0.92 -6.45 14.10
C GLY A 41 0.41 -6.14 14.77
N GLY A 42 0.67 -4.87 15.10
CA GLY A 42 1.89 -4.46 15.80
C GLY A 42 1.98 -5.05 17.20
N VAL A 43 0.89 -5.03 17.99
CA VAL A 43 0.85 -5.63 19.33
C VAL A 43 1.04 -7.15 19.27
N ARG A 44 0.30 -7.81 18.35
CA ARG A 44 0.44 -9.25 18.11
C ARG A 44 1.87 -9.65 17.77
N ASP A 45 2.49 -8.94 16.79
CA ASP A 45 3.83 -9.30 16.34
C ASP A 45 4.87 -9.10 17.44
N LEU A 46 4.75 -8.04 18.28
CA LEU A 46 5.60 -7.81 19.46
C LEU A 46 5.43 -8.93 20.53
N LEU A 47 4.20 -9.41 20.77
CA LEU A 47 3.95 -10.52 21.70
C LEU A 47 4.55 -11.83 21.19
N LEU A 48 4.65 -12.00 19.87
CA LEU A 48 5.30 -13.13 19.21
C LEU A 48 6.82 -12.93 19.04
N GLU A 49 7.40 -11.89 19.66
CA GLU A 49 8.82 -11.54 19.55
C GLU A 49 9.28 -11.32 18.10
N ARG A 50 8.35 -10.86 17.25
CA ARG A 50 8.59 -10.50 15.86
C ARG A 50 8.71 -8.97 15.74
N LYS A 51 9.56 -8.49 14.81
CA LYS A 51 9.63 -7.06 14.49
C LYS A 51 8.38 -6.69 13.67
N PRO A 52 7.49 -5.79 14.18
CA PRO A 52 6.36 -5.31 13.39
C PRO A 52 6.85 -4.53 12.18
N LYS A 53 6.07 -4.61 11.09
CA LYS A 53 6.29 -3.78 9.93
C LYS A 53 5.81 -2.35 10.16
N ASP A 54 4.60 -2.22 10.71
CA ASP A 54 3.91 -0.96 10.94
C ASP A 54 3.40 -0.89 12.38
N PHE A 55 3.28 0.33 12.91
CA PHE A 55 2.80 0.60 14.26
C PHE A 55 1.54 1.45 14.16
N ASP A 56 0.37 0.80 14.27
CA ASP A 56 -0.92 1.46 14.23
C ASP A 56 -1.32 1.97 15.60
N ILE A 57 -1.88 3.17 15.65
CA ILE A 57 -2.34 3.81 16.88
C ILE A 57 -3.86 4.01 16.82
N GLY A 58 -4.54 3.52 17.85
CA GLY A 58 -5.95 3.80 18.10
C GLY A 58 -6.10 4.92 19.14
N THR A 59 -7.05 5.84 18.93
CA THR A 59 -7.31 6.98 19.85
C THR A 59 -8.79 7.33 19.89
N ASP A 60 -9.22 7.97 20.99
CA ASP A 60 -10.53 8.63 21.08
C ASP A 60 -10.51 10.06 20.50
N ALA A 61 -9.35 10.60 20.16
CA ALA A 61 -9.24 11.87 19.46
C ALA A 61 -9.85 11.76 18.05
N SER A 62 -10.71 12.72 17.68
CA SER A 62 -11.23 12.81 16.32
C SER A 62 -10.10 13.15 15.31
N PRO A 63 -10.25 12.84 14.01
CA PRO A 63 -9.23 13.13 13.00
C PRO A 63 -8.82 14.61 12.96
N GLN A 64 -9.75 15.52 13.24
CA GLN A 64 -9.48 16.96 13.28
C GLN A 64 -8.66 17.35 14.52
N GLN A 65 -8.88 16.70 15.65
CA GLN A 65 -8.09 16.90 16.87
C GLN A 65 -6.67 16.36 16.68
N VAL A 66 -6.50 15.16 16.08
CA VAL A 66 -5.19 14.62 15.73
C VAL A 66 -4.46 15.58 14.79
N LYS A 67 -5.13 16.10 13.74
CA LYS A 67 -4.54 17.07 12.82
C LYS A 67 -4.11 18.38 13.51
N LYS A 68 -4.85 18.83 14.53
CA LYS A 68 -4.45 20.01 15.33
C LYS A 68 -3.22 19.75 16.19
N LEU A 69 -3.08 18.53 16.71
CA LEU A 69 -1.92 18.14 17.53
C LEU A 69 -0.64 17.99 16.73
N PHE A 70 -0.72 17.51 15.47
CA PHE A 70 0.44 17.19 14.64
C PHE A 70 0.44 18.05 13.37
N ARG A 71 1.41 18.97 13.24
CA ARG A 71 1.55 19.85 12.06
C ARG A 71 1.79 19.07 10.76
N ASN A 72 2.44 17.90 10.85
CA ASN A 72 2.78 16.97 9.77
C ASN A 72 1.76 15.86 9.60
N CYS A 73 0.48 16.10 9.95
CA CYS A 73 -0.61 15.15 9.85
C CYS A 73 -1.47 15.41 8.61
N PHE A 74 -1.74 14.35 7.86
CA PHE A 74 -2.64 14.33 6.69
C PHE A 74 -3.79 13.37 6.97
N ILE A 75 -5.03 13.81 6.72
CA ILE A 75 -6.22 12.95 6.83
C ILE A 75 -6.44 12.32 5.47
N ILE A 76 -6.38 10.97 5.41
CA ILE A 76 -6.46 10.18 4.18
C ILE A 76 -7.72 9.33 4.20
N GLY A 77 -8.32 9.16 3.02
CA GLY A 77 -9.51 8.35 2.81
C GLY A 77 -10.81 9.10 3.10
N ARG A 78 -11.80 8.88 2.23
CA ARG A 78 -13.14 9.46 2.39
C ARG A 78 -13.98 8.65 3.38
N ARG A 79 -13.83 7.32 3.37
CA ARG A 79 -14.61 6.37 4.17
C ARG A 79 -14.06 6.24 5.59
N PHE A 80 -12.73 6.16 5.75
CA PHE A 80 -12.10 5.79 7.03
C PHE A 80 -11.34 6.92 7.72
N ARG A 81 -11.07 8.03 7.07
CA ARG A 81 -10.41 9.23 7.62
C ARG A 81 -9.23 8.90 8.55
N LEU A 82 -8.28 8.11 8.04
CA LEU A 82 -7.05 7.81 8.75
C LEU A 82 -6.14 9.02 8.82
N CYS A 83 -5.50 9.23 9.95
CA CYS A 83 -4.50 10.27 10.11
C CYS A 83 -3.12 9.68 9.89
N HIS A 84 -2.40 10.15 8.88
CA HIS A 84 -1.01 9.82 8.60
C HIS A 84 -0.12 10.91 9.20
N VAL A 85 0.58 10.59 10.28
CA VAL A 85 1.57 11.48 10.89
C VAL A 85 2.93 11.16 10.31
N ARG A 86 3.55 12.10 9.56
CA ARG A 86 4.80 11.90 8.85
C ARG A 86 6.01 12.32 9.66
N PHE A 87 7.07 11.50 9.63
CA PHE A 87 8.39 11.77 10.20
C PHE A 87 9.46 11.45 9.14
N GLY A 88 9.81 12.44 8.33
CA GLY A 88 10.63 12.22 7.14
C GLY A 88 9.95 11.22 6.20
N ASN A 89 10.61 10.09 5.93
CA ASN A 89 10.08 9.02 5.08
C ASN A 89 9.16 8.04 5.82
N LYS A 90 9.03 8.14 7.14
CA LYS A 90 8.15 7.28 7.94
C LYS A 90 6.77 7.88 8.08
N VAL A 91 5.77 7.01 8.17
CA VAL A 91 4.38 7.36 8.43
C VAL A 91 3.90 6.53 9.62
N VAL A 92 3.29 7.18 10.60
CA VAL A 92 2.57 6.53 11.70
C VAL A 92 1.08 6.73 11.44
N GLU A 93 0.35 5.62 11.35
CA GLU A 93 -1.10 5.64 11.17
C GLU A 93 -1.82 5.82 12.50
N VAL A 94 -2.72 6.80 12.56
CA VAL A 94 -3.55 7.06 13.74
C VAL A 94 -5.02 7.00 13.33
N ALA A 95 -5.75 6.07 13.94
CA ALA A 95 -7.17 5.86 13.70
C ALA A 95 -7.98 6.25 14.93
N THR A 96 -9.06 7.00 14.75
CA THR A 96 -10.05 7.20 15.80
C THR A 96 -10.83 5.90 16.02
N PHE A 97 -11.09 5.51 17.29
CA PHE A 97 -11.92 4.35 17.60
C PHE A 97 -13.30 4.47 16.97
N ARG A 98 -13.80 3.35 16.47
CA ARG A 98 -15.08 3.31 15.76
C ARG A 98 -15.95 2.21 16.34
N ARG A 99 -17.27 2.44 16.25
CA ARG A 99 -18.26 1.39 16.49
C ARG A 99 -18.81 0.87 15.16
N LYS A 100 -19.49 -0.27 15.19
CA LYS A 100 -20.22 -0.79 14.03
C LYS A 100 -21.31 0.24 13.66
N ALA A 101 -21.28 0.72 12.42
CA ALA A 101 -22.36 1.57 11.93
C ALA A 101 -23.59 0.69 11.68
N GLU A 102 -24.75 1.11 12.16
CA GLU A 102 -26.01 0.48 11.80
C GLU A 102 -26.33 0.83 10.34
N PRO A 103 -26.78 -0.12 9.50
CA PRO A 103 -27.25 0.20 8.16
C PRO A 103 -28.44 1.17 8.27
N GLU A 104 -28.46 2.23 7.46
CA GLU A 104 -29.68 3.02 7.27
C GLU A 104 -30.76 2.10 6.63
N GLU A 105 -32.01 2.24 7.03
CA GLU A 105 -33.13 1.43 6.53
C GLU A 105 -33.12 1.41 4.99
N GLY A 106 -32.91 0.22 4.40
CA GLY A 106 -32.89 0.00 2.95
C GLY A 106 -31.53 -0.10 2.28
N ASP A 107 -30.40 0.15 2.97
CA ASP A 107 -29.06 0.04 2.40
C ASP A 107 -28.30 -1.15 2.98
N THR A 108 -28.00 -2.15 2.13
CA THR A 108 -27.15 -3.31 2.50
C THR A 108 -25.67 -2.97 2.61
N ILE A 109 -25.25 -1.77 2.19
CA ILE A 109 -23.84 -1.34 2.19
C ILE A 109 -23.70 -0.08 3.01
N VAL A 110 -22.96 -0.16 4.14
CA VAL A 110 -22.61 1.00 4.97
C VAL A 110 -21.75 1.98 4.17
N LYS A 111 -22.34 3.06 3.67
CA LYS A 111 -21.67 4.09 2.85
C LYS A 111 -20.73 4.99 3.65
N ARG A 112 -20.97 5.17 4.96
CA ARG A 112 -20.16 6.03 5.85
C ARG A 112 -19.89 5.33 7.17
N ASP A 113 -18.70 4.82 7.36
CA ASP A 113 -18.23 4.18 8.59
C ASP A 113 -17.38 5.18 9.42
N ASN A 114 -17.98 6.31 9.78
CA ASN A 114 -17.35 7.36 10.58
C ASN A 114 -18.03 7.54 11.97
N THR A 115 -18.68 6.51 12.46
CA THR A 115 -19.26 6.53 13.80
C THR A 115 -18.17 6.23 14.81
N PHE A 116 -17.78 7.23 15.60
CA PHE A 116 -16.77 7.07 16.63
C PHE A 116 -17.29 6.23 17.79
N GLY A 117 -16.40 5.48 18.41
CA GLY A 117 -16.73 4.53 19.47
C GLY A 117 -15.66 4.47 20.55
N THR A 118 -15.83 3.49 21.42
CA THR A 118 -14.89 3.13 22.48
C THR A 118 -13.81 2.15 21.98
N PRO A 119 -12.72 1.93 22.74
CA PRO A 119 -11.75 0.87 22.43
C PRO A 119 -12.38 -0.52 22.30
N GLU A 120 -13.37 -0.84 23.16
CA GLU A 120 -14.10 -2.09 23.14
C GLU A 120 -14.88 -2.25 21.82
N GLU A 121 -15.67 -1.26 21.43
CA GLU A 121 -16.43 -1.28 20.18
C GLU A 121 -15.49 -1.38 18.96
N ASP A 122 -14.32 -0.73 18.99
CA ASP A 122 -13.31 -0.85 17.93
C ASP A 122 -12.70 -2.26 17.87
N ALA A 123 -12.53 -2.94 19.02
CA ALA A 123 -12.06 -4.32 19.07
C ALA A 123 -13.04 -5.27 18.38
N PHE A 124 -14.33 -5.18 18.71
CA PHE A 124 -15.36 -6.08 18.17
C PHE A 124 -15.64 -5.90 16.67
N ARG A 125 -15.27 -4.77 16.05
CA ARG A 125 -15.44 -4.58 14.60
C ARG A 125 -14.23 -5.07 13.80
N ARG A 126 -13.10 -5.41 14.43
CA ARG A 126 -11.90 -5.93 13.75
C ARG A 126 -12.16 -7.32 13.15
N ASP A 127 -11.24 -7.80 12.36
CA ASP A 127 -11.37 -9.06 11.63
C ASP A 127 -11.11 -10.29 12.52
N PHE A 128 -9.97 -10.33 13.20
CA PHE A 128 -9.52 -11.49 13.97
C PHE A 128 -9.16 -11.08 15.40
N THR A 129 -9.39 -12.00 16.34
CA THR A 129 -9.13 -11.81 17.77
C THR A 129 -7.69 -11.40 18.03
N ILE A 130 -6.72 -12.07 17.40
CA ILE A 130 -5.28 -11.78 17.53
C ILE A 130 -4.88 -10.41 16.98
N ASN A 131 -5.73 -9.74 16.20
CA ASN A 131 -5.54 -8.38 15.68
C ASN A 131 -6.32 -7.32 16.48
N ALA A 132 -7.02 -7.73 17.54
CA ALA A 132 -7.83 -6.85 18.38
C ALA A 132 -7.24 -6.63 19.78
N LEU A 133 -5.92 -6.69 19.87
CA LEU A 133 -5.15 -6.43 21.08
C LEU A 133 -4.74 -4.96 21.14
N PHE A 134 -4.79 -4.37 22.34
CA PHE A 134 -4.44 -2.99 22.62
C PHE A 134 -3.31 -2.95 23.66
N TYR A 135 -2.28 -2.16 23.42
CA TYR A 135 -1.22 -1.91 24.40
C TYR A 135 -1.29 -0.48 24.86
N ASP A 136 -1.49 -0.28 26.18
CA ASP A 136 -1.52 1.03 26.82
C ASP A 136 -0.11 1.42 27.29
N ILE A 137 0.35 2.58 26.87
CA ILE A 137 1.63 3.14 27.36
C ILE A 137 1.50 3.77 28.75
N ALA A 138 0.29 3.86 29.31
CA ALA A 138 0.04 4.47 30.62
C ALA A 138 0.55 3.61 31.76
N ASP A 139 0.13 2.35 31.76
CA ASP A 139 0.43 1.32 32.74
C ASP A 139 1.19 0.13 32.12
N PHE A 140 1.42 0.20 30.81
CA PHE A 140 2.08 -0.84 30.02
C PHE A 140 1.31 -2.15 29.99
N ALA A 141 0.01 -2.09 30.14
CA ALA A 141 -0.87 -3.26 30.09
C ALA A 141 -1.28 -3.59 28.65
N ILE A 142 -1.64 -4.87 28.46
CA ILE A 142 -2.31 -5.33 27.25
C ILE A 142 -3.76 -5.56 27.58
N ILE A 143 -4.65 -4.97 26.78
CA ILE A 143 -6.09 -5.06 26.94
C ILE A 143 -6.66 -5.91 25.81
N ASP A 144 -7.38 -6.96 26.17
CA ASP A 144 -8.01 -7.90 25.26
C ASP A 144 -9.51 -7.99 25.54
N TYR A 145 -10.33 -7.58 24.57
CA TYR A 145 -11.78 -7.62 24.64
C TYR A 145 -12.39 -8.85 23.96
N THR A 146 -11.59 -9.62 23.19
CA THR A 146 -12.10 -10.60 22.22
C THR A 146 -11.56 -12.01 22.39
N GLY A 147 -10.66 -12.24 23.36
CA GLY A 147 -9.98 -13.51 23.57
C GLY A 147 -8.78 -13.73 22.65
N GLY A 148 -8.18 -12.64 22.15
CA GLY A 148 -7.03 -12.69 21.25
C GLY A 148 -5.76 -13.22 21.89
N ILE A 149 -5.58 -13.05 23.22
CA ILE A 149 -4.43 -13.61 23.96
C ILE A 149 -4.49 -15.13 23.97
N GLU A 150 -5.65 -15.74 24.26
CA GLU A 150 -5.84 -17.18 24.25
C GLU A 150 -5.59 -17.76 22.85
N ASP A 151 -6.10 -17.10 21.82
CA ASP A 151 -5.91 -17.53 20.44
C ASP A 151 -4.45 -17.40 19.99
N LEU A 152 -3.73 -16.38 20.51
CA LEU A 152 -2.31 -16.21 20.26
C LEU A 152 -1.48 -17.35 20.89
N GLU A 153 -1.78 -17.71 22.15
CA GLU A 153 -1.19 -18.83 22.89
C GLU A 153 -1.49 -20.16 22.19
N ALA A 154 -2.74 -20.35 21.73
CA ALA A 154 -3.19 -21.53 21.00
C ALA A 154 -2.74 -21.56 19.53
N LYS A 155 -2.04 -20.54 19.03
CA LYS A 155 -1.64 -20.39 17.62
C LYS A 155 -2.82 -20.51 16.65
N ARG A 156 -3.91 -19.84 16.95
CA ARG A 156 -5.17 -19.92 16.23
C ARG A 156 -5.57 -18.57 15.63
N VAL A 157 -6.11 -18.58 14.41
CA VAL A 157 -6.74 -17.43 13.76
C VAL A 157 -8.25 -17.60 13.84
N ARG A 158 -8.89 -16.86 14.75
CA ARG A 158 -10.33 -16.87 14.96
C ARG A 158 -10.95 -15.55 14.55
N VAL A 159 -12.10 -15.63 13.88
CA VAL A 159 -12.90 -14.47 13.47
C VAL A 159 -13.63 -13.89 14.69
N ILE A 160 -13.71 -12.57 14.78
CA ILE A 160 -14.49 -11.91 15.83
C ILE A 160 -15.97 -11.91 15.41
N GLY A 161 -16.82 -12.53 16.23
CA GLY A 161 -18.24 -12.72 15.92
C GLY A 161 -18.49 -13.96 15.06
N ASN A 162 -19.68 -14.03 14.45
CA ASN A 162 -20.07 -15.16 13.60
C ASN A 162 -19.30 -15.13 12.27
N PRO A 163 -18.54 -16.17 11.88
CA PRO A 163 -17.74 -16.17 10.66
C PRO A 163 -18.58 -16.00 9.38
N ASP A 164 -19.78 -16.58 9.30
CA ASP A 164 -20.64 -16.48 8.12
C ASP A 164 -21.07 -15.04 7.86
N ASP A 165 -21.50 -14.34 8.90
CA ASP A 165 -21.90 -12.94 8.80
C ASP A 165 -20.71 -12.06 8.43
N ARG A 166 -19.56 -12.30 9.05
CA ARG A 166 -18.35 -11.51 8.85
C ARG A 166 -17.74 -11.69 7.46
N PHE A 167 -17.85 -12.87 6.88
CA PHE A 167 -17.38 -13.13 5.51
C PHE A 167 -18.36 -12.63 4.45
N ARG A 168 -19.67 -12.63 4.72
CA ARG A 168 -20.65 -11.98 3.86
C ARG A 168 -20.51 -10.45 3.89
N GLU A 169 -20.25 -9.86 5.07
CA GLU A 169 -20.01 -8.43 5.23
C GLU A 169 -18.77 -7.96 4.44
N ASP A 170 -17.68 -8.71 4.52
CA ASP A 170 -16.42 -8.43 3.84
C ASP A 170 -15.69 -9.71 3.43
N PRO A 171 -15.96 -10.22 2.22
CA PRO A 171 -15.38 -11.48 1.77
C PRO A 171 -13.85 -11.51 1.66
N VAL A 172 -13.19 -10.34 1.56
CA VAL A 172 -11.71 -10.26 1.55
C VAL A 172 -11.11 -10.77 2.86
N ARG A 173 -11.89 -10.79 3.96
CA ARG A 173 -11.45 -11.39 5.23
C ARG A 173 -11.10 -12.87 5.10
N MET A 174 -11.71 -13.62 4.18
CA MET A 174 -11.35 -15.01 3.91
C MET A 174 -9.88 -15.13 3.44
N MET A 175 -9.46 -14.29 2.48
CA MET A 175 -8.06 -14.24 2.04
C MET A 175 -7.12 -13.85 3.19
N ARG A 176 -7.52 -12.86 3.98
CA ARG A 176 -6.75 -12.35 5.12
C ARG A 176 -6.56 -13.43 6.20
N ALA A 177 -7.60 -14.25 6.48
CA ALA A 177 -7.50 -15.38 7.42
C ALA A 177 -6.41 -16.36 6.97
N VAL A 178 -6.44 -16.76 5.70
CA VAL A 178 -5.46 -17.69 5.13
C VAL A 178 -4.05 -17.07 5.15
N ALA A 179 -3.92 -15.81 4.70
CA ALA A 179 -2.62 -15.15 4.64
C ALA A 179 -1.98 -14.95 6.03
N ILE A 180 -2.77 -14.59 7.04
CA ILE A 180 -2.28 -14.40 8.40
C ILE A 180 -1.90 -15.76 9.01
N ALA A 181 -2.72 -16.81 8.84
CA ALA A 181 -2.44 -18.15 9.31
C ALA A 181 -1.11 -18.68 8.74
N CYS A 182 -0.93 -18.60 7.42
CA CYS A 182 0.31 -19.00 6.76
C CYS A 182 1.53 -18.20 7.22
N ARG A 183 1.40 -16.88 7.36
CA ARG A 183 2.49 -15.99 7.80
C ARG A 183 2.94 -16.28 9.23
N LEU A 184 2.01 -16.60 10.12
CA LEU A 184 2.29 -16.84 11.53
C LEU A 184 2.63 -18.30 11.81
N GLY A 185 2.27 -19.24 10.94
CA GLY A 185 2.29 -20.68 11.20
C GLY A 185 1.19 -21.09 12.18
N PHE A 186 0.03 -20.46 12.07
CA PHE A 186 -1.14 -20.69 12.91
C PHE A 186 -2.18 -21.50 12.15
N GLU A 187 -3.09 -22.14 12.89
CA GLU A 187 -4.26 -22.78 12.31
C GLU A 187 -5.44 -21.82 12.25
N ILE A 188 -6.23 -21.91 11.20
CA ILE A 188 -7.51 -21.19 11.13
C ILE A 188 -8.52 -21.99 11.99
N ASP A 189 -9.29 -21.28 12.79
CA ASP A 189 -10.35 -21.88 13.60
C ASP A 189 -11.32 -22.71 12.74
N ARG A 190 -11.84 -23.82 13.30
CA ARG A 190 -12.64 -24.78 12.54
C ARG A 190 -13.91 -24.14 11.94
N GLU A 191 -14.63 -23.35 12.73
CA GLU A 191 -15.84 -22.65 12.26
C GLU A 191 -15.51 -21.68 11.10
N ALA A 192 -14.40 -20.96 11.21
CA ALA A 192 -13.94 -20.08 10.14
C ALA A 192 -13.52 -20.86 8.89
N GLN A 193 -12.88 -22.04 9.03
CA GLN A 193 -12.56 -22.88 7.86
C GLN A 193 -13.80 -23.40 7.14
N GLU A 194 -14.81 -23.86 7.90
CA GLU A 194 -16.08 -24.35 7.36
C GLU A 194 -16.82 -23.20 6.64
N SER A 195 -16.86 -22.03 7.25
CA SER A 195 -17.46 -20.83 6.68
C SER A 195 -16.74 -20.35 5.39
N ILE A 196 -15.40 -20.39 5.37
CA ILE A 196 -14.63 -20.08 4.14
C ILE A 196 -15.04 -21.02 3.00
N ARG A 197 -15.14 -22.32 3.25
CA ARG A 197 -15.55 -23.30 2.22
C ARG A 197 -16.97 -23.05 1.72
N ALA A 198 -17.89 -22.69 2.62
CA ALA A 198 -19.28 -22.41 2.29
C ALA A 198 -19.42 -21.10 1.47
N HIS A 199 -18.67 -20.05 1.85
CA HIS A 199 -18.85 -18.70 1.31
C HIS A 199 -17.77 -18.26 0.33
N ARG A 200 -16.83 -19.14 -0.08
CA ARG A 200 -15.72 -18.80 -0.99
C ARG A 200 -16.14 -18.07 -2.28
N GLY A 201 -17.32 -18.39 -2.83
CA GLY A 201 -17.86 -17.73 -4.02
C GLY A 201 -18.28 -16.27 -3.79
N GLU A 202 -18.57 -15.88 -2.53
CA GLU A 202 -18.93 -14.50 -2.21
C GLU A 202 -17.80 -13.49 -2.49
N ILE A 203 -16.55 -13.98 -2.60
CA ILE A 203 -15.38 -13.11 -2.82
C ILE A 203 -15.48 -12.32 -4.13
N VAL A 204 -16.21 -12.82 -5.12
CA VAL A 204 -16.44 -12.11 -6.40
C VAL A 204 -17.22 -10.80 -6.23
N LYS A 205 -17.93 -10.64 -5.11
CA LYS A 205 -18.65 -9.40 -4.76
C LYS A 205 -17.70 -8.31 -4.27
N SER A 206 -16.46 -8.67 -3.91
CA SER A 206 -15.47 -7.70 -3.46
C SER A 206 -14.87 -6.93 -4.63
N SER A 207 -14.46 -5.69 -4.37
CA SER A 207 -13.72 -4.90 -5.36
C SER A 207 -12.43 -5.62 -5.77
N HIS A 208 -12.23 -5.78 -7.07
CA HIS A 208 -11.01 -6.38 -7.62
C HIS A 208 -9.73 -5.67 -7.15
N VAL A 209 -9.80 -4.35 -6.93
CA VAL A 209 -8.66 -3.58 -6.39
C VAL A 209 -8.30 -4.05 -4.98
N ARG A 210 -9.28 -4.34 -4.12
CA ARG A 210 -9.03 -4.86 -2.77
C ARG A 210 -8.44 -6.27 -2.79
N ILE A 211 -8.92 -7.11 -3.70
CA ILE A 211 -8.37 -8.47 -3.92
C ILE A 211 -6.89 -8.36 -4.35
N LEU A 212 -6.61 -7.50 -5.32
CA LEU A 212 -5.25 -7.27 -5.81
C LEU A 212 -4.31 -6.73 -4.73
N ASP A 213 -4.79 -5.79 -3.90
CA ASP A 213 -4.02 -5.25 -2.77
C ASP A 213 -3.66 -6.35 -1.75
N GLU A 214 -4.59 -7.28 -1.47
CA GLU A 214 -4.28 -8.42 -0.58
C GLU A 214 -3.28 -9.39 -1.25
N ILE A 215 -3.37 -9.65 -2.56
CA ILE A 215 -2.36 -10.43 -3.30
C ILE A 215 -0.97 -9.78 -3.17
N TYR A 216 -0.85 -8.46 -3.38
CA TYR A 216 0.41 -7.77 -3.20
C TYR A 216 0.95 -7.84 -1.76
N LYS A 217 0.08 -7.80 -0.76
CA LYS A 217 0.49 -8.01 0.64
C LYS A 217 1.02 -9.42 0.87
N ILE A 218 0.32 -10.43 0.35
CA ILE A 218 0.73 -11.85 0.42
C ILE A 218 2.12 -12.02 -0.18
N LEU A 219 2.35 -11.50 -1.38
CA LEU A 219 3.65 -11.58 -2.08
C LEU A 219 4.79 -10.87 -1.33
N ARG A 220 4.47 -9.87 -0.50
CA ARG A 220 5.47 -9.12 0.29
C ARG A 220 5.76 -9.73 1.67
N GLN A 221 5.00 -10.75 2.11
CA GLN A 221 5.08 -11.23 3.51
C GLN A 221 6.09 -12.35 3.74
N GLY A 222 6.68 -12.96 2.68
CA GLY A 222 7.63 -14.05 2.79
C GLY A 222 6.98 -15.40 3.14
N SER A 223 5.70 -15.56 2.83
CA SER A 223 4.90 -16.79 2.97
C SER A 223 3.96 -16.98 1.76
N ALA A 224 4.33 -16.41 0.62
CA ALA A 224 3.49 -16.39 -0.57
C ALA A 224 3.21 -17.80 -1.10
N ARG A 225 4.23 -18.66 -1.18
CA ARG A 225 4.06 -20.05 -1.61
C ARG A 225 3.00 -20.77 -0.79
N LEU A 226 3.19 -20.83 0.54
CA LEU A 226 2.26 -21.52 1.42
C LEU A 226 0.85 -20.94 1.36
N THR A 227 0.75 -19.60 1.26
CA THR A 227 -0.54 -18.92 1.16
C THR A 227 -1.27 -19.28 -0.13
N PHE A 228 -0.60 -19.31 -1.29
CA PHE A 228 -1.20 -19.72 -2.56
C PHE A 228 -1.64 -21.17 -2.55
N GLU A 229 -0.85 -22.10 -1.96
CA GLU A 229 -1.22 -23.49 -1.77
C GLU A 229 -2.49 -23.62 -0.92
N GLN A 230 -2.59 -22.88 0.19
CA GLN A 230 -3.76 -22.92 1.08
C GLN A 230 -4.99 -22.27 0.44
N LEU A 231 -4.85 -21.14 -0.26
CA LEU A 231 -5.94 -20.53 -1.04
C LEU A 231 -6.47 -21.48 -2.11
N HIS A 232 -5.58 -22.26 -2.76
CA HIS A 232 -5.94 -23.29 -3.72
C HIS A 232 -6.72 -24.42 -3.06
N LYS A 233 -6.20 -25.00 -1.96
CA LYS A 233 -6.85 -26.09 -1.19
C LYS A 233 -8.22 -25.71 -0.65
N MET A 234 -8.41 -24.45 -0.25
CA MET A 234 -9.71 -23.93 0.22
C MET A 234 -10.64 -23.54 -0.92
N GLY A 235 -10.19 -23.59 -2.17
CA GLY A 235 -10.97 -23.26 -3.37
C GLY A 235 -11.18 -21.75 -3.58
N LEU A 236 -10.54 -20.88 -2.77
CA LEU A 236 -10.60 -19.43 -2.96
C LEU A 236 -9.87 -18.99 -4.21
N LEU A 237 -8.73 -19.62 -4.54
CA LEU A 237 -7.89 -19.22 -5.66
C LEU A 237 -8.62 -19.31 -7.00
N ALA A 238 -9.62 -20.22 -7.13
CA ALA A 238 -10.45 -20.36 -8.33
C ALA A 238 -11.24 -19.09 -8.66
N TYR A 239 -11.60 -18.31 -7.66
CA TYR A 239 -12.39 -17.08 -7.81
C TYR A 239 -11.55 -15.82 -7.87
N ILE A 240 -10.40 -15.80 -7.18
CA ILE A 240 -9.55 -14.60 -7.06
C ILE A 240 -8.46 -14.53 -8.13
N PHE A 241 -7.94 -15.69 -8.55
CA PHE A 241 -6.88 -15.80 -9.55
C PHE A 241 -6.99 -17.14 -10.31
N PRO A 242 -7.98 -17.27 -11.22
CA PRO A 242 -8.29 -18.52 -11.94
C PRO A 242 -7.10 -19.10 -12.71
N GLU A 243 -6.21 -18.26 -13.24
CA GLU A 243 -5.03 -18.69 -14.00
C GLU A 243 -4.05 -19.44 -13.10
N ALA A 244 -3.78 -18.91 -11.90
CA ALA A 244 -2.96 -19.57 -10.90
C ALA A 244 -3.61 -20.87 -10.39
N HIS A 245 -4.94 -20.86 -10.18
CA HIS A 245 -5.69 -22.06 -9.81
C HIS A 245 -5.54 -23.16 -10.86
N LYS A 246 -5.70 -22.83 -12.15
CA LYS A 246 -5.56 -23.78 -13.26
C LYS A 246 -4.14 -24.35 -13.35
N ALA A 247 -3.10 -23.53 -13.18
CA ALA A 247 -1.72 -23.97 -13.16
C ALA A 247 -1.47 -24.99 -12.03
N LEU A 248 -1.89 -24.66 -10.81
CA LEU A 248 -1.76 -25.56 -9.66
C LEU A 248 -2.57 -26.86 -9.82
N SER A 249 -3.80 -26.80 -10.38
CA SER A 249 -4.64 -27.96 -10.64
C SER A 249 -4.01 -28.92 -11.67
N ARG A 250 -3.23 -28.42 -12.61
CA ARG A 250 -2.46 -29.24 -13.57
C ARG A 250 -1.16 -29.81 -13.00
N GLY A 251 -0.82 -29.47 -11.74
CA GLY A 251 0.43 -29.89 -11.14
C GLY A 251 1.66 -29.11 -11.61
N ASP A 252 1.46 -27.93 -12.20
CA ASP A 252 2.55 -27.06 -12.63
C ASP A 252 3.30 -26.53 -11.41
N LYS A 253 4.60 -26.84 -11.32
CA LYS A 253 5.46 -26.46 -10.20
C LYS A 253 6.06 -25.06 -10.39
N GLY A 254 6.09 -24.53 -11.61
CA GLY A 254 6.77 -23.27 -11.93
C GLY A 254 6.29 -22.10 -11.05
N LEU A 255 4.98 -21.96 -10.85
CA LEU A 255 4.44 -20.93 -9.98
C LEU A 255 4.93 -21.08 -8.52
N LEU A 256 4.92 -22.31 -7.98
CA LEU A 256 5.34 -22.55 -6.60
C LEU A 256 6.84 -22.36 -6.41
N GLU A 257 7.65 -22.74 -7.39
CA GLU A 257 9.10 -22.54 -7.39
C GLU A 257 9.43 -21.03 -7.40
N THR A 258 8.76 -20.29 -8.25
CA THR A 258 8.88 -18.83 -8.31
C THR A 258 8.49 -18.17 -6.99
N LEU A 259 7.35 -18.54 -6.41
CA LEU A 259 6.94 -18.03 -5.10
C LEU A 259 7.92 -18.43 -3.98
N THR A 260 8.56 -19.61 -4.08
CA THR A 260 9.60 -20.03 -3.13
C THR A 260 10.82 -19.10 -3.20
N SER A 261 11.26 -18.76 -4.40
CA SER A 261 12.38 -17.83 -4.61
C SER A 261 12.07 -16.44 -4.03
N LEU A 262 10.85 -15.95 -4.24
CA LEU A 262 10.39 -14.70 -3.65
C LEU A 262 10.38 -14.73 -2.13
N ASP A 263 9.86 -15.80 -1.52
CA ASP A 263 9.83 -15.98 -0.07
C ASP A 263 11.25 -16.09 0.52
N ALA A 264 12.16 -16.78 -0.16
CA ALA A 264 13.57 -16.87 0.24
C ALA A 264 14.25 -15.48 0.20
N TYR A 265 14.04 -14.73 -0.88
CA TYR A 265 14.54 -13.37 -0.98
C TYR A 265 14.00 -12.48 0.16
N ARG A 266 12.69 -12.53 0.45
CA ARG A 266 12.08 -11.74 1.53
C ARG A 266 12.64 -12.10 2.91
N LYS A 267 12.93 -13.37 3.18
CA LYS A 267 13.56 -13.81 4.44
C LYS A 267 14.99 -13.28 4.57
N LYS A 268 15.76 -13.26 3.45
CA LYS A 268 17.15 -12.78 3.43
C LYS A 268 17.23 -11.26 3.55
N SER A 269 16.40 -10.51 2.80
CA SER A 269 16.45 -9.05 2.71
C SER A 269 15.67 -8.31 3.80
N GLY A 270 14.88 -9.03 4.60
CA GLY A 270 14.07 -8.43 5.65
C GLY A 270 12.91 -7.56 5.13
N SER A 271 12.29 -6.80 6.04
CA SER A 271 11.14 -5.94 5.74
C SER A 271 11.51 -4.67 4.94
N ASP A 272 12.78 -4.30 4.95
CA ASP A 272 13.23 -2.99 4.45
C ASP A 272 13.37 -2.95 2.91
N ALA A 273 13.46 -4.13 2.26
CA ALA A 273 13.48 -4.22 0.81
C ALA A 273 12.09 -3.91 0.22
N VAL A 274 11.98 -2.79 -0.49
CA VAL A 274 10.75 -2.39 -1.15
C VAL A 274 10.63 -3.12 -2.48
N LEU A 275 9.62 -4.01 -2.60
CA LEU A 275 9.26 -4.63 -3.86
C LEU A 275 8.13 -3.85 -4.51
N SER A 276 8.38 -3.26 -5.68
CA SER A 276 7.35 -2.56 -6.46
C SER A 276 6.28 -3.55 -6.96
N ASN A 277 5.09 -3.05 -7.26
CA ASN A 277 4.04 -3.88 -7.84
C ASN A 277 4.48 -4.50 -9.18
N ALA A 278 5.19 -3.73 -10.00
CA ALA A 278 5.69 -4.22 -11.29
C ALA A 278 6.62 -5.43 -11.13
N VAL A 279 7.55 -5.41 -10.16
CA VAL A 279 8.42 -6.55 -9.84
C VAL A 279 7.59 -7.76 -9.40
N LEU A 280 6.56 -7.56 -8.55
CA LEU A 280 5.70 -8.66 -8.10
C LEU A 280 4.87 -9.26 -9.24
N ILE A 281 4.35 -8.43 -10.14
CA ILE A 281 3.64 -8.88 -11.34
C ILE A 281 4.60 -9.63 -12.27
N ALA A 282 5.78 -9.06 -12.54
CA ALA A 282 6.81 -9.68 -13.36
C ALA A 282 7.24 -11.07 -12.84
N HIS A 283 7.13 -11.26 -11.53
CA HIS A 283 7.42 -12.54 -10.88
C HIS A 283 6.31 -13.57 -11.05
N LEU A 284 5.04 -13.13 -11.17
CA LEU A 284 3.88 -14.01 -11.30
C LEU A 284 3.59 -14.45 -12.74
N LEU A 285 3.87 -13.60 -13.75
CA LEU A 285 3.40 -13.82 -15.12
C LEU A 285 4.10 -14.97 -15.86
N PRO A 286 5.47 -15.08 -15.87
CA PRO A 286 6.17 -16.11 -16.65
C PRO A 286 5.77 -17.54 -16.30
N PRO A 287 5.63 -17.93 -15.00
CA PRO A 287 5.21 -19.29 -14.65
C PRO A 287 3.76 -19.61 -15.05
N LEU A 288 2.98 -18.61 -15.42
CA LEU A 288 1.62 -18.77 -15.97
C LEU A 288 1.61 -18.80 -17.51
N GLY A 289 2.80 -18.82 -18.15
CA GLY A 289 2.95 -18.80 -19.60
C GLY A 289 2.73 -17.43 -20.25
N ILE A 290 2.80 -16.36 -19.48
CA ILE A 290 2.57 -14.99 -19.95
C ILE A 290 3.91 -14.25 -20.01
N PRO A 291 4.38 -13.86 -21.20
CA PRO A 291 5.65 -13.15 -21.34
C PRO A 291 5.56 -11.73 -20.78
N LEU A 292 6.69 -11.21 -20.27
CA LEU A 292 6.75 -9.84 -19.72
C LEU A 292 6.68 -8.75 -20.80
N SER A 293 6.90 -9.10 -22.07
CA SER A 293 6.80 -8.20 -23.23
C SER A 293 5.37 -7.84 -23.63
N VAL A 294 4.40 -8.17 -22.79
CA VAL A 294 2.98 -7.89 -23.05
C VAL A 294 2.72 -6.38 -23.01
N GLY A 295 2.48 -5.79 -24.17
CA GLY A 295 2.11 -4.39 -24.30
C GLY A 295 0.59 -4.16 -24.27
N PHE A 296 0.15 -3.01 -23.79
CA PHE A 296 -1.23 -2.56 -23.94
C PHE A 296 -1.51 -2.14 -25.40
N ARG A 297 -2.56 -2.68 -26.01
CA ARG A 297 -3.19 -2.05 -27.18
C ARG A 297 -3.93 -0.79 -26.73
N GLY A 298 -3.21 0.31 -26.57
CA GLY A 298 -3.77 1.64 -26.40
C GLY A 298 -3.03 2.57 -27.32
N ARG A 299 -3.75 3.41 -28.10
CA ARG A 299 -3.15 4.45 -28.94
C ARG A 299 -1.98 5.09 -28.19
N ALA A 300 -0.79 4.93 -28.74
CA ALA A 300 0.40 5.61 -28.30
C ALA A 300 0.17 7.13 -28.37
N THR A 301 -0.32 7.72 -27.31
CA THR A 301 -0.13 9.16 -27.11
C THR A 301 1.33 9.29 -26.67
N ARG A 302 2.17 9.73 -27.60
CA ARG A 302 3.54 10.13 -27.40
C ARG A 302 3.62 11.22 -26.32
N ARG A 303 3.77 10.78 -25.06
CA ARG A 303 4.39 11.61 -24.02
C ARG A 303 5.16 10.67 -23.12
N PRO A 304 6.50 10.77 -23.04
CA PRO A 304 7.24 10.11 -21.99
C PRO A 304 6.71 10.59 -20.64
N PHE A 305 6.48 9.65 -19.74
CA PHE A 305 6.11 9.94 -18.35
C PHE A 305 7.33 10.63 -17.72
N VAL A 306 7.24 11.92 -17.53
CA VAL A 306 8.18 12.68 -16.70
C VAL A 306 7.68 12.54 -15.28
N ASP A 307 8.46 11.85 -14.43
CA ASP A 307 8.29 11.92 -12.99
C ASP A 307 8.41 13.40 -12.57
N GLU A 308 7.53 13.90 -11.69
CA GLU A 308 7.50 15.29 -11.24
C GLU A 308 8.75 15.74 -10.45
N GLN A 309 9.88 15.08 -10.64
CA GLN A 309 11.16 15.42 -10.01
C GLN A 309 12.27 15.56 -11.08
N GLY A 310 12.24 16.67 -11.79
CA GLY A 310 13.38 17.24 -12.50
C GLY A 310 13.53 16.85 -13.98
N PRO A 311 14.01 17.78 -14.81
CA PRO A 311 14.20 17.59 -16.24
C PRO A 311 15.50 16.84 -16.50
N GLY A 312 15.39 15.60 -16.92
CA GLY A 312 16.46 14.88 -17.57
C GLY A 312 15.93 14.41 -18.92
N ASP A 313 16.28 15.09 -19.98
CA ASP A 313 16.07 14.65 -21.36
C ASP A 313 16.89 13.37 -21.60
N PHE A 314 16.30 12.22 -21.29
CA PHE A 314 16.79 10.94 -21.78
C PHE A 314 15.85 10.48 -22.88
N GLU A 315 16.17 10.83 -24.11
CA GLU A 315 15.60 10.19 -25.29
C GLU A 315 15.97 8.69 -25.22
N LEU A 316 14.96 7.85 -25.03
CA LEU A 316 15.07 6.42 -25.32
C LEU A 316 15.31 6.32 -26.82
N ASP A 317 16.37 5.64 -27.20
CA ASP A 317 16.66 5.40 -28.61
C ASP A 317 15.43 4.73 -29.26
N PRO A 318 14.82 5.35 -30.27
CA PRO A 318 13.59 4.82 -30.88
C PRO A 318 13.79 3.43 -31.51
N GLU A 319 15.02 3.04 -31.80
CA GLU A 319 15.33 1.73 -32.38
C GLU A 319 15.38 0.63 -31.32
N ASP A 320 15.83 0.92 -30.09
CA ASP A 320 15.81 -0.02 -28.96
C ASP A 320 14.39 -0.40 -28.51
N VAL A 321 13.37 0.41 -28.84
CA VAL A 321 11.96 0.18 -28.49
C VAL A 321 11.18 -0.47 -29.64
N ARG A 322 11.66 -0.38 -30.89
CA ARG A 322 10.89 -0.79 -32.06
C ARG A 322 10.96 -2.28 -32.38
N GLU A 323 12.02 -2.98 -32.03
CA GLU A 323 12.15 -4.42 -32.38
C GLU A 323 11.33 -5.36 -31.47
N GLU A 324 10.88 -4.92 -30.25
CA GLU A 324 10.14 -5.77 -29.31
C GLU A 324 8.67 -5.39 -29.11
N VAL A 325 8.17 -4.35 -29.77
CA VAL A 325 6.83 -3.76 -29.47
C VAL A 325 5.70 -4.30 -30.35
N ASP A 326 5.96 -5.15 -31.34
CA ASP A 326 4.94 -5.57 -32.32
C ASP A 326 4.05 -6.76 -31.88
N ILE A 327 4.19 -7.24 -30.63
CA ILE A 327 3.28 -8.27 -30.09
C ILE A 327 2.51 -7.69 -28.90
N ALA A 328 1.57 -6.78 -29.18
CA ALA A 328 0.62 -6.31 -28.19
C ALA A 328 -0.50 -7.34 -28.03
N THR A 329 -0.34 -8.29 -27.14
CA THR A 329 -1.41 -9.14 -26.65
C THR A 329 -1.95 -8.55 -25.34
N GLU A 330 -3.29 -8.45 -25.21
CA GLU A 330 -3.93 -8.19 -23.92
C GLU A 330 -3.47 -9.25 -22.93
N ILE A 331 -3.13 -8.85 -21.70
CA ILE A 331 -2.76 -9.83 -20.67
C ILE A 331 -4.00 -10.64 -20.37
N PRO A 332 -4.05 -11.96 -20.65
CA PRO A 332 -5.22 -12.79 -20.41
C PRO A 332 -5.30 -13.19 -18.93
N ILE A 333 -5.39 -12.20 -18.05
CA ILE A 333 -5.45 -12.38 -16.60
C ILE A 333 -6.65 -11.64 -16.02
N SER A 334 -7.34 -12.30 -15.08
CA SER A 334 -8.50 -11.77 -14.37
C SER A 334 -8.19 -10.63 -13.39
N LEU A 335 -6.91 -10.43 -13.04
CA LEU A 335 -6.50 -9.39 -12.08
C LEU A 335 -6.35 -8.03 -12.75
N PRO A 336 -6.95 -6.96 -12.21
CA PRO A 336 -6.94 -5.63 -12.80
C PRO A 336 -5.66 -4.88 -12.43
N PHE A 337 -4.54 -5.27 -13.00
CA PHE A 337 -3.28 -4.57 -12.78
C PHE A 337 -3.35 -3.10 -13.21
N ALA A 338 -2.70 -2.23 -12.45
CA ALA A 338 -2.63 -0.81 -12.81
C ALA A 338 -1.84 -0.66 -14.13
N ARG A 339 -2.36 0.16 -15.05
CA ARG A 339 -1.73 0.40 -16.36
C ARG A 339 -0.25 0.77 -16.24
N ARG A 340 0.10 1.67 -15.32
CA ARG A 340 1.48 2.08 -15.04
C ARG A 340 2.39 0.91 -14.64
N ASP A 341 1.86 -0.08 -13.90
CA ASP A 341 2.65 -1.22 -13.45
C ASP A 341 2.86 -2.20 -14.62
N VAL A 342 1.89 -2.31 -15.53
CA VAL A 342 2.01 -3.13 -16.74
C VAL A 342 2.95 -2.49 -17.76
N GLU A 343 2.90 -1.18 -17.96
CA GLU A 343 3.84 -0.45 -18.81
C GLU A 343 5.30 -0.65 -18.36
N ARG A 344 5.54 -0.78 -17.06
CA ARG A 344 6.87 -1.10 -16.51
C ARG A 344 7.35 -2.51 -16.86
N LEU A 345 6.47 -3.47 -17.10
CA LEU A 345 6.86 -4.85 -17.36
C LEU A 345 7.72 -4.99 -18.60
N SER A 346 7.36 -4.32 -19.68
CA SER A 346 8.14 -4.31 -20.94
C SER A 346 9.54 -3.71 -20.74
N LEU A 347 9.62 -2.64 -19.92
CA LEU A 347 10.91 -2.03 -19.59
C LEU A 347 11.78 -2.94 -18.71
N LEU A 348 11.17 -3.64 -17.73
CA LEU A 348 11.85 -4.64 -16.93
C LEU A 348 12.36 -5.80 -17.79
N ALA A 349 11.55 -6.26 -18.76
CA ALA A 349 11.94 -7.32 -19.69
C ALA A 349 13.10 -6.87 -20.58
N ALA A 350 13.03 -5.67 -21.17
CA ALA A 350 14.07 -5.15 -22.06
C ALA A 350 15.42 -4.93 -21.36
N VAL A 351 15.41 -4.51 -20.09
CA VAL A 351 16.62 -4.41 -19.27
C VAL A 351 17.08 -5.80 -18.83
N GLY A 352 16.15 -6.64 -18.35
CA GLY A 352 16.44 -7.97 -17.82
C GLY A 352 17.12 -8.89 -18.85
N SER A 353 16.67 -8.86 -20.10
CA SER A 353 17.29 -9.64 -21.19
C SER A 353 18.76 -9.29 -21.41
N LYS A 354 19.15 -8.03 -21.18
CA LYS A 354 20.53 -7.56 -21.34
C LYS A 354 21.42 -7.87 -20.13
N LEU A 355 20.85 -8.08 -18.94
CA LEU A 355 21.63 -8.42 -17.74
C LEU A 355 22.36 -9.76 -17.83
N HIS A 356 21.84 -10.70 -18.62
CA HIS A 356 22.43 -12.02 -18.82
C HIS A 356 23.54 -12.05 -19.89
N ARG A 357 23.75 -10.94 -20.60
CA ARG A 357 24.79 -10.86 -21.64
C ARG A 357 26.17 -10.66 -21.01
N THR A 358 27.15 -11.41 -21.52
CA THR A 358 28.56 -11.35 -21.09
C THR A 358 29.45 -10.61 -22.08
N ASP A 359 28.91 -10.27 -23.27
CA ASP A 359 29.60 -9.66 -24.41
C ASP A 359 29.44 -8.14 -24.49
N LEU A 360 28.90 -7.52 -23.45
CA LEU A 360 28.69 -6.07 -23.39
C LEU A 360 30.02 -5.35 -23.16
N SER A 361 30.23 -4.26 -23.91
CA SER A 361 31.36 -3.36 -23.63
C SER A 361 31.15 -2.59 -22.32
N PRO A 362 32.24 -2.14 -21.65
CA PRO A 362 32.10 -1.35 -20.41
C PRO A 362 31.24 -0.07 -20.57
N HIS A 363 31.22 0.50 -21.77
CA HIS A 363 30.38 1.63 -22.09
C HIS A 363 28.88 1.24 -22.14
N ALA A 364 28.57 0.10 -22.80
CA ALA A 364 27.21 -0.41 -22.90
C ALA A 364 26.68 -0.83 -21.51
N GLU A 365 27.51 -1.46 -20.67
CA GLU A 365 27.15 -1.80 -19.29
C GLU A 365 26.79 -0.55 -18.46
N ARG A 366 27.61 0.50 -18.58
CA ARG A 366 27.34 1.79 -17.91
C ARG A 366 26.04 2.43 -18.40
N ASN A 367 25.82 2.43 -19.71
CA ASN A 367 24.58 2.96 -20.30
C ASN A 367 23.36 2.16 -19.85
N LEU A 368 23.47 0.83 -19.72
CA LEU A 368 22.40 -0.01 -19.22
C LEU A 368 22.07 0.31 -17.75
N SER A 369 23.09 0.57 -16.91
CA SER A 369 22.88 0.91 -15.50
C SER A 369 22.17 2.25 -15.28
N TYR A 370 22.18 3.16 -16.26
CA TYR A 370 21.42 4.42 -16.24
C TYR A 370 19.97 4.28 -16.70
N LYS A 371 19.59 3.14 -17.30
CA LYS A 371 18.22 2.96 -17.78
C LYS A 371 17.23 3.01 -16.62
N PRO A 372 16.07 3.63 -16.82
CA PRO A 372 14.96 3.53 -15.87
C PRO A 372 14.68 2.06 -15.53
N TYR A 373 14.37 1.81 -14.26
CA TYR A 373 14.06 0.46 -13.74
C TYR A 373 15.19 -0.57 -13.78
N PHE A 374 16.45 -0.17 -14.04
CA PHE A 374 17.60 -1.06 -13.98
C PHE A 374 17.70 -1.79 -12.63
N GLN A 375 17.54 -1.05 -11.52
CA GLN A 375 17.62 -1.63 -10.18
C GLN A 375 16.49 -2.65 -9.94
N GLU A 376 15.28 -2.39 -10.45
CA GLU A 376 14.16 -3.33 -10.35
C GLU A 376 14.37 -4.58 -11.22
N ALA A 377 14.92 -4.42 -12.43
CA ALA A 377 15.24 -5.54 -13.29
C ALA A 377 16.37 -6.41 -12.72
N LEU A 378 17.41 -5.80 -12.15
CA LEU A 378 18.48 -6.51 -11.46
C LEU A 378 17.95 -7.27 -10.23
N LEU A 379 17.06 -6.64 -9.47
CA LEU A 379 16.38 -7.27 -8.34
C LEU A 379 15.54 -8.48 -8.78
N LEU A 380 14.78 -8.35 -9.87
CA LEU A 380 14.02 -9.46 -10.43
C LEU A 380 14.90 -10.61 -10.86
N ALA A 381 16.02 -10.32 -11.54
CA ALA A 381 17.01 -11.32 -11.94
C ALA A 381 17.65 -12.03 -10.74
N GLU A 382 17.98 -11.30 -9.66
CA GLU A 382 18.47 -11.86 -8.40
C GLU A 382 17.45 -12.80 -7.76
N ILE A 383 16.17 -12.41 -7.69
CA ILE A 383 15.10 -13.26 -7.15
C ILE A 383 14.92 -14.53 -7.99
N HIS A 384 15.13 -14.44 -9.31
CA HIS A 384 15.04 -15.58 -10.24
C HIS A 384 16.33 -16.43 -10.29
N GLY A 385 17.31 -16.17 -9.42
CA GLY A 385 18.49 -17.00 -9.26
C GLY A 385 19.65 -16.64 -10.18
N MET A 386 19.73 -15.38 -10.65
CA MET A 386 20.95 -14.92 -11.33
C MET A 386 22.17 -15.15 -10.43
N ASP A 387 23.27 -15.56 -11.04
CA ASP A 387 24.54 -15.80 -10.35
C ASP A 387 24.92 -14.61 -9.45
N PRO A 388 25.24 -14.85 -8.15
CA PRO A 388 25.60 -13.80 -7.20
C PRO A 388 26.78 -12.92 -7.65
N ASP A 389 27.78 -13.50 -8.35
CA ASP A 389 28.91 -12.75 -8.86
C ASP A 389 28.49 -11.80 -9.99
N ALA A 390 27.59 -12.25 -10.88
CA ALA A 390 27.00 -11.40 -11.90
C ALA A 390 26.17 -10.25 -11.30
N VAL A 391 25.38 -10.53 -10.27
CA VAL A 391 24.64 -9.49 -9.52
C VAL A 391 25.61 -8.50 -8.86
N GLY A 392 26.68 -9.00 -8.24
CA GLY A 392 27.74 -8.18 -7.62
C GLY A 392 28.41 -7.26 -8.63
N ARG A 393 28.76 -7.81 -9.81
CA ARG A 393 29.31 -7.03 -10.93
C ARG A 393 28.39 -5.90 -11.36
N TRP A 394 27.12 -6.18 -11.60
CA TRP A 394 26.15 -5.17 -12.01
C TRP A 394 25.92 -4.07 -10.95
N ARG A 395 25.94 -4.45 -9.68
CA ARG A 395 25.88 -3.46 -8.57
C ARG A 395 27.10 -2.54 -8.57
N SER A 396 28.29 -3.09 -8.78
CA SER A 396 29.53 -2.31 -8.87
C SER A 396 29.51 -1.37 -10.08
N VAL A 397 29.03 -1.82 -11.23
CA VAL A 397 28.85 -0.95 -12.42
C VAL A 397 27.92 0.20 -12.11
N ALA A 398 26.77 -0.06 -11.48
CA ALA A 398 25.80 0.97 -11.15
C ALA A 398 26.35 1.99 -10.14
N GLN A 399 27.06 1.54 -9.09
CA GLN A 399 27.70 2.42 -8.12
C GLN A 399 28.76 3.31 -8.74
N SER A 400 29.62 2.74 -9.60
CA SER A 400 30.65 3.50 -10.32
C SER A 400 30.04 4.51 -11.28
N ALA A 401 28.92 4.15 -11.93
CA ALA A 401 28.20 5.02 -12.81
C ALA A 401 27.53 6.20 -12.05
N GLU A 402 26.95 5.94 -10.89
CA GLU A 402 26.35 6.96 -10.05
C GLU A 402 27.39 7.93 -9.47
N ALA A 403 28.56 7.42 -9.05
CA ALA A 403 29.68 8.25 -8.56
C ALA A 403 30.28 9.13 -9.67
N ALA A 404 30.20 8.69 -10.93
CA ALA A 404 30.71 9.45 -12.09
C ALA A 404 29.68 10.47 -12.63
N ARG A 405 28.45 10.53 -12.12
CA ARG A 405 27.49 11.59 -12.47
C ARG A 405 28.03 12.94 -12.00
N PRO A 406 28.11 13.95 -12.88
CA PRO A 406 28.41 15.32 -12.43
C PRO A 406 27.37 15.70 -11.37
N VAL A 407 27.85 16.14 -10.21
CA VAL A 407 26.96 16.77 -9.22
C VAL A 407 26.47 18.05 -9.92
N GLU A 408 25.23 18.06 -10.41
CA GLU A 408 24.57 19.30 -10.76
C GLU A 408 24.57 20.14 -9.47
N THR A 409 25.49 21.08 -9.43
CA THR A 409 25.51 22.13 -8.41
C THR A 409 24.17 22.85 -8.53
N ARG A 410 23.25 22.50 -7.66
CA ARG A 410 22.11 23.35 -7.35
C ARG A 410 22.70 24.72 -7.07
N ALA A 411 22.49 25.66 -7.96
CA ALA A 411 22.89 27.05 -7.71
C ALA A 411 22.33 27.42 -6.33
N PRO A 412 23.15 27.98 -5.41
CA PRO A 412 22.63 28.38 -4.13
C PRO A 412 21.48 29.35 -4.38
N ASP A 413 20.33 29.11 -3.76
CA ASP A 413 19.25 30.07 -3.66
C ASP A 413 19.86 31.38 -3.15
N VAL A 414 20.11 32.32 -4.04
CA VAL A 414 20.49 33.67 -3.68
C VAL A 414 19.24 34.29 -3.07
N PRO A 415 19.25 34.68 -1.80
CA PRO A 415 18.14 35.43 -1.25
C PRO A 415 17.97 36.70 -2.07
N ALA A 416 16.78 36.94 -2.56
CA ALA A 416 16.42 38.17 -3.25
C ALA A 416 16.32 39.30 -2.18
N ASP A 417 17.48 39.75 -1.69
CA ASP A 417 17.60 40.95 -0.89
C ASP A 417 18.49 41.96 -1.65
N GLY A 418 17.92 43.12 -1.86
CA GLY A 418 18.70 44.31 -2.26
C GLY A 418 18.42 44.85 -3.64
N LYS A 419 17.27 45.45 -3.84
CA LYS A 419 17.16 46.55 -4.85
C LYS A 419 17.88 47.77 -4.26
N PRO A 420 18.85 48.35 -4.99
CA PRO A 420 19.45 49.64 -4.61
C PRO A 420 18.42 50.74 -4.78
N GLY A 421 18.33 51.61 -3.79
CA GLY A 421 17.45 52.77 -3.78
C GLY A 421 17.69 53.70 -4.97
N SER A 422 16.66 54.05 -5.68
CA SER A 422 16.63 55.15 -6.61
C SER A 422 16.09 56.39 -5.90
N GLU A 423 16.86 57.45 -6.01
CA GLU A 423 16.68 58.79 -5.47
C GLU A 423 15.31 59.40 -5.78
N ALA A 424 14.80 60.08 -4.75
CA ALA A 424 13.56 60.85 -4.81
C ALA A 424 13.68 62.09 -5.70
N HIS A 425 12.89 62.19 -6.73
CA HIS A 425 12.57 63.45 -7.37
C HIS A 425 11.16 63.92 -6.98
N PRO A 426 10.96 65.19 -6.61
CA PRO A 426 9.69 65.69 -6.11
C PRO A 426 8.69 65.89 -7.23
N ARG A 427 7.54 65.26 -7.17
CA ARG A 427 6.40 65.51 -8.05
C ARG A 427 5.61 66.72 -7.58
N ARG A 428 5.44 67.69 -8.51
CA ARG A 428 4.55 68.84 -8.41
C ARG A 428 3.10 68.43 -8.25
N LEU A 429 2.43 69.10 -7.35
CA LEU A 429 0.98 69.09 -7.17
C LEU A 429 0.28 69.78 -8.34
N SER A 430 -0.78 69.21 -8.85
CA SER A 430 -1.86 69.85 -9.60
C SER A 430 -3.22 69.28 -9.16
N PRO A 431 -4.26 70.15 -9.05
CA PRO A 431 -5.48 69.82 -8.29
C PRO A 431 -6.63 69.37 -9.20
N GLY A 432 -7.52 68.57 -8.60
CA GLY A 432 -8.94 68.55 -8.91
C GLY A 432 -9.43 67.59 -9.98
N ALA A 433 -10.15 66.53 -9.55
CA ALA A 433 -11.35 66.07 -10.24
C ALA A 433 -12.11 65.08 -9.36
N ASP A 434 -13.39 65.32 -9.29
CA ASP A 434 -14.51 64.85 -8.52
C ASP A 434 -14.84 63.34 -8.67
N PRO A 435 -15.38 62.66 -7.63
CA PRO A 435 -15.70 61.22 -7.69
C PRO A 435 -17.19 61.00 -8.03
N ALA A 436 -17.51 60.62 -9.25
CA ALA A 436 -18.79 59.95 -9.52
C ALA A 436 -18.77 59.17 -10.84
N LYS A 437 -19.21 57.90 -10.72
CA LYS A 437 -19.76 56.99 -11.74
C LYS A 437 -18.96 55.68 -11.97
N ARG A 438 -19.32 54.71 -11.16
CA ARG A 438 -19.14 53.29 -11.53
C ARG A 438 -20.37 52.77 -12.29
N PRO A 439 -20.26 52.10 -13.42
CA PRO A 439 -21.37 51.41 -14.06
C PRO A 439 -21.59 50.01 -13.46
N VAL A 440 -22.83 49.75 -13.08
CA VAL A 440 -23.38 48.47 -12.58
C VAL A 440 -23.48 47.48 -13.73
N ARG A 441 -22.79 46.34 -13.67
CA ARG A 441 -23.00 45.19 -14.57
C ARG A 441 -24.27 44.44 -14.19
N ARG A 442 -25.30 44.54 -15.07
CA ARG A 442 -26.55 43.78 -15.00
C ARG A 442 -26.28 42.28 -15.27
N ARG A 443 -26.67 41.43 -14.30
CA ARG A 443 -26.85 39.98 -14.51
C ARG A 443 -28.18 39.75 -15.23
N SER A 444 -28.13 39.14 -16.42
CA SER A 444 -29.31 38.65 -17.13
C SER A 444 -29.88 37.39 -16.45
N ARG A 445 -31.11 37.49 -15.95
CA ARG A 445 -31.95 36.36 -15.55
C ARG A 445 -32.43 35.63 -16.78
N ARG A 446 -32.13 34.34 -16.90
CA ARG A 446 -32.84 33.42 -17.81
C ARG A 446 -34.18 33.02 -17.20
N ARG A 447 -35.23 33.27 -17.99
CA ARG A 447 -36.62 32.90 -17.71
C ARG A 447 -36.80 31.39 -17.71
N ALA A 448 -37.56 30.91 -16.72
CA ALA A 448 -38.13 29.56 -16.70
C ALA A 448 -39.36 29.51 -17.60
N GLY A 449 -39.46 28.45 -18.43
CA GLY A 449 -40.64 28.14 -19.19
C GLY A 449 -41.63 27.28 -18.39
N PRO A 450 -42.93 27.29 -18.73
CA PRO A 450 -43.96 26.68 -17.94
C PRO A 450 -44.09 25.17 -18.10
N PRO A 451 -44.70 24.43 -17.15
CA PRO A 451 -44.87 22.99 -17.20
C PRO A 451 -45.99 22.56 -18.15
N ARG A 452 -45.74 21.53 -18.94
CA ARG A 452 -46.79 20.85 -19.72
C ARG A 452 -47.48 19.81 -18.85
N GLY A 453 -48.78 19.88 -18.85
CA GLY A 453 -49.70 19.06 -18.11
C GLY A 453 -49.79 17.60 -18.61
N SER A 454 -50.22 16.77 -17.70
CA SER A 454 -50.65 15.40 -17.80
C SER A 454 -51.91 15.25 -18.65
N ALA A 455 -51.96 14.20 -19.47
CA ALA A 455 -53.22 13.55 -19.85
C ALA A 455 -52.95 12.08 -20.27
N VAL A 456 -53.71 11.20 -19.59
CA VAL A 456 -54.10 9.82 -19.83
C VAL A 456 -53.05 8.75 -19.66
#